data_ebaa1b12c4eec8cdc8dd658d5ad4585e
#
_entry.id   ebaa1b12c4eec8cdc8dd658d5ad4585e
#
_cell.length_a   1.000
_cell.length_b   1.000
_cell.length_c   1.000
_cell.angle_alpha   90.00
_cell.angle_beta   90.00
_cell.angle_gamma   90.00
#
_symmetry.space_group_name_H-M   'P 1'
#
loop_
_entity.id
_entity.type
_entity.pdbx_description
1 polymer ?
#
loop_
_entity_poly.entity_id
_entity_poly.type
_entity_poly.pdbx_seq_one_letter_code
_entity_poly.pdbx_strand_id
1 'polypeptide(L)'
;VYDYTASTGITAAYQTMGHPTCDFARQMMLVSLAGTGIHLSDGATNILPAGPHRASEGKSLTDEQGRQNRESVHAAWRLGFNDNMHSLRNGFYQGWDLHPAQFVTRYAAVYTFFLDGLTSASGRLKAFVEKAALASLFGDVFDDAATGQGLLNFFLRGIACGAITESEALATGLTLDEIRSRSFLKILQGRRRS
;
A
#
# COMPACT_ATOMS: atom_id res chain seq x y z
N VAL A 1 -11.71 3.15 11.70
CA VAL A 1 -10.94 4.40 11.56
C VAL A 1 -11.80 5.61 11.91
N TYR A 2 -12.99 5.75 11.30
CA TYR A 2 -13.90 6.87 11.60
C TYR A 2 -14.37 6.90 13.07
N ASP A 3 -14.49 5.75 13.71
CA ASP A 3 -14.91 5.62 15.12
C ASP A 3 -13.97 6.38 16.07
N TYR A 4 -12.68 6.44 15.77
CA TYR A 4 -11.73 7.22 16.57
C TYR A 4 -12.02 8.71 16.51
N THR A 5 -12.36 9.25 15.34
CA THR A 5 -12.72 10.66 15.20
C THR A 5 -14.06 10.98 15.88
N ALA A 6 -15.05 10.10 15.77
CA ALA A 6 -16.32 10.25 16.43
C ALA A 6 -16.19 10.20 17.96
N SER A 7 -15.44 9.23 18.49
CA SER A 7 -15.25 9.06 19.95
C SER A 7 -14.47 10.20 20.60
N THR A 8 -13.64 10.91 19.84
CA THR A 8 -12.89 12.08 20.31
C THR A 8 -13.65 13.40 20.12
N GLY A 9 -14.91 13.36 19.69
CA GLY A 9 -15.77 14.54 19.56
C GLY A 9 -15.53 15.40 18.31
N ILE A 10 -14.82 14.86 17.31
CA ILE A 10 -14.61 15.56 16.04
C ILE A 10 -15.91 15.59 15.26
N THR A 11 -16.30 16.76 14.77
CA THR A 11 -17.56 16.92 14.02
C THR A 11 -17.53 16.18 12.68
N ALA A 12 -18.67 15.72 12.21
CA ALA A 12 -18.81 14.89 11.02
C ALA A 12 -18.11 15.45 9.77
N ALA A 13 -18.07 16.77 9.61
CA ALA A 13 -17.41 17.43 8.47
C ALA A 13 -15.89 17.16 8.41
N TYR A 14 -15.25 16.83 9.54
CA TYR A 14 -13.81 16.58 9.65
C TYR A 14 -13.47 15.10 9.91
N GLN A 15 -14.46 14.24 9.96
CA GLN A 15 -14.27 12.80 10.12
C GLN A 15 -13.80 12.18 8.79
N THR A 16 -12.49 12.20 8.55
CA THR A 16 -11.86 11.66 7.34
C THR A 16 -10.87 10.55 7.67
N MET A 17 -10.57 9.68 6.71
CA MET A 17 -9.56 8.65 6.89
C MET A 17 -8.17 9.22 7.19
N GLY A 18 -7.79 10.34 6.56
CA GLY A 18 -6.52 11.01 6.78
C GLY A 18 -6.50 11.96 8.00
N HIS A 19 -7.49 11.89 8.90
CA HIS A 19 -7.48 12.71 10.11
C HIS A 19 -6.33 12.31 11.05
N PRO A 20 -5.61 13.25 11.70
CA PRO A 20 -4.47 12.94 12.59
C PRO A 20 -4.79 11.93 13.71
N THR A 21 -6.01 11.93 14.24
CA THR A 21 -6.46 10.93 15.24
C THR A 21 -6.45 9.51 14.67
N CYS A 22 -6.84 9.36 13.40
CA CYS A 22 -6.81 8.07 12.71
C CYS A 22 -5.36 7.65 12.42
N ASP A 23 -4.50 8.59 12.03
CA ASP A 23 -3.09 8.33 11.80
C ASP A 23 -2.37 7.91 13.08
N PHE A 24 -2.66 8.58 14.19
CA PHE A 24 -2.14 8.16 15.50
C PHE A 24 -2.53 6.71 15.82
N ALA A 25 -3.80 6.35 15.66
CA ALA A 25 -4.26 4.99 15.90
C ALA A 25 -3.56 3.97 14.98
N ARG A 26 -3.37 4.29 13.68
CA ARG A 26 -2.63 3.46 12.73
C ARG A 26 -1.20 3.23 13.18
N GLN A 27 -0.47 4.30 13.55
CA GLN A 27 0.92 4.20 13.98
C GLN A 27 1.05 3.37 15.26
N MET A 28 0.15 3.54 16.21
CA MET A 28 0.11 2.73 17.43
C MET A 28 -0.10 1.25 17.14
N MET A 29 -1.00 0.91 16.23
CA MET A 29 -1.21 -0.49 15.81
C MET A 29 0.02 -1.06 15.11
N LEU A 30 0.64 -0.31 14.19
CA LEU A 30 1.85 -0.76 13.49
C LEU A 30 3.00 -1.03 14.46
N VAL A 31 3.27 -0.11 15.39
CA VAL A 31 4.35 -0.25 16.35
C VAL A 31 4.07 -1.40 17.33
N SER A 32 2.85 -1.49 17.84
CA SER A 32 2.48 -2.51 18.84
C SER A 32 2.49 -3.92 18.28
N LEU A 33 2.21 -4.09 16.99
CA LEU A 33 2.08 -5.40 16.35
C LEU A 33 3.25 -5.73 15.41
N ALA A 34 4.28 -4.86 15.37
CA ALA A 34 5.48 -5.12 14.58
C ALA A 34 6.16 -6.43 15.01
N GLY A 35 6.52 -7.26 14.02
CA GLY A 35 7.20 -8.54 14.26
C GLY A 35 6.32 -9.67 14.79
N THR A 36 5.02 -9.45 15.07
CA THR A 36 4.11 -10.48 15.57
C THR A 36 3.58 -11.43 14.49
N GLY A 37 3.73 -11.07 13.21
CA GLY A 37 3.13 -11.79 12.09
C GLY A 37 1.65 -11.46 11.85
N ILE A 38 1.05 -10.59 12.66
CA ILE A 38 -0.33 -10.13 12.48
C ILE A 38 -0.40 -9.16 11.29
N HIS A 39 -1.33 -9.42 10.37
CA HIS A 39 -1.61 -8.53 9.24
C HIS A 39 -2.62 -7.46 9.65
N LEU A 40 -2.29 -6.21 9.34
CA LEU A 40 -3.16 -5.06 9.62
C LEU A 40 -3.89 -4.64 8.34
N SER A 41 -5.18 -4.34 8.48
CA SER A 41 -6.01 -3.77 7.43
C SER A 41 -6.50 -2.39 7.85
N ASP A 42 -6.41 -1.44 6.94
CA ASP A 42 -7.00 -0.11 7.15
C ASP A 42 -8.53 -0.14 6.94
N GLY A 43 -9.17 0.95 7.29
CA GLY A 43 -10.61 1.16 7.07
C GLY A 43 -10.96 1.36 5.59
N ALA A 44 -12.23 1.59 5.34
CA ALA A 44 -12.78 1.85 4.01
C ALA A 44 -13.10 3.32 3.80
N THR A 45 -12.98 3.80 2.56
CA THR A 45 -13.58 5.08 2.15
C THR A 45 -15.10 4.98 2.24
N ASN A 46 -15.72 5.86 3.02
CA ASN A 46 -17.17 5.80 3.29
C ASN A 46 -18.05 6.42 2.21
N ILE A 47 -17.46 7.14 1.23
CA ILE A 47 -18.19 7.71 0.10
C ILE A 47 -18.17 6.73 -1.06
N LEU A 48 -19.37 6.25 -1.42
CA LEU A 48 -19.51 5.29 -2.51
C LEU A 48 -19.50 6.00 -3.87
N PRO A 49 -18.88 5.42 -4.91
CA PRO A 49 -18.90 5.94 -6.27
C PRO A 49 -20.25 5.62 -6.93
N ALA A 50 -21.29 6.30 -6.46
CA ALA A 50 -22.66 6.17 -6.95
C ALA A 50 -23.24 7.56 -7.24
N GLY A 51 -24.01 7.64 -8.31
CA GLY A 51 -24.71 8.88 -8.66
C GLY A 51 -25.96 9.10 -7.80
N PRO A 52 -26.30 10.37 -7.49
CA PRO A 52 -27.50 10.70 -6.71
C PRO A 52 -28.83 10.46 -7.45
N HIS A 53 -28.78 10.35 -8.79
CA HIS A 53 -29.97 10.19 -9.61
C HIS A 53 -30.10 8.76 -10.16
N ARG A 54 -31.30 8.24 -10.10
CA ARG A 54 -31.67 6.94 -10.73
C ARG A 54 -32.79 7.16 -11.75
N ALA A 55 -32.69 6.48 -12.88
CA ALA A 55 -33.76 6.46 -13.86
C ALA A 55 -35.01 5.78 -13.23
N SER A 56 -36.19 6.36 -13.43
CA SER A 56 -37.45 5.72 -13.11
C SER A 56 -37.85 4.80 -14.27
N GLU A 57 -38.71 3.84 -13.99
CA GLU A 57 -39.22 2.92 -15.00
C GLU A 57 -39.80 3.70 -16.20
N GLY A 58 -39.33 3.39 -17.41
CA GLY A 58 -39.73 4.05 -18.65
C GLY A 58 -39.21 5.48 -18.85
N LYS A 59 -38.33 6.01 -17.99
CA LYS A 59 -37.74 7.35 -18.15
C LYS A 59 -36.24 7.30 -18.09
N SER A 60 -35.56 7.97 -19.03
CA SER A 60 -34.13 8.18 -18.99
C SER A 60 -33.77 9.35 -18.06
N LEU A 61 -32.53 9.36 -17.56
CA LEU A 61 -31.99 10.54 -16.88
C LEU A 61 -31.88 11.72 -17.87
N THR A 62 -32.07 12.92 -17.37
CA THR A 62 -31.72 14.14 -18.12
C THR A 62 -30.19 14.27 -18.26
N ASP A 63 -29.74 15.05 -19.21
CA ASP A 63 -28.29 15.31 -19.40
C ASP A 63 -27.66 15.93 -18.14
N GLU A 64 -28.38 16.80 -17.47
CA GLU A 64 -27.96 17.41 -16.22
C GLU A 64 -27.82 16.38 -15.09
N GLN A 65 -28.80 15.49 -14.92
CA GLN A 65 -28.72 14.40 -13.97
C GLN A 65 -27.57 13.44 -14.29
N GLY A 66 -27.36 13.15 -15.57
CA GLY A 66 -26.21 12.35 -16.02
C GLY A 66 -24.87 13.01 -15.70
N ARG A 67 -24.77 14.33 -15.86
CA ARG A 67 -23.59 15.12 -15.50
C ARG A 67 -23.31 15.06 -13.99
N GLN A 68 -24.33 15.31 -13.17
CA GLN A 68 -24.23 15.26 -11.71
C GLN A 68 -23.82 13.88 -11.20
N ASN A 69 -24.36 12.81 -11.79
CA ASN A 69 -23.94 11.45 -11.48
C ASN A 69 -22.47 11.21 -11.77
N ARG A 70 -21.97 11.62 -12.93
CA ARG A 70 -20.54 11.49 -13.27
C ARG A 70 -19.64 12.28 -12.32
N GLU A 71 -20.00 13.50 -12.00
CA GLU A 71 -19.24 14.34 -11.06
C GLU A 71 -19.16 13.71 -9.68
N SER A 72 -20.28 13.18 -9.17
CA SER A 72 -20.35 12.49 -7.88
C SER A 72 -19.46 11.24 -7.87
N VAL A 73 -19.56 10.40 -8.90
CA VAL A 73 -18.74 9.18 -9.02
C VAL A 73 -17.26 9.51 -9.11
N HIS A 74 -16.87 10.50 -9.92
CA HIS A 74 -15.47 10.91 -10.05
C HIS A 74 -14.92 11.53 -8.77
N ALA A 75 -15.74 12.27 -8.02
CA ALA A 75 -15.34 12.80 -6.71
C ALA A 75 -15.08 11.68 -5.70
N ALA A 76 -15.97 10.68 -5.64
CA ALA A 76 -15.81 9.51 -4.79
C ALA A 76 -14.57 8.67 -5.19
N TRP A 77 -14.30 8.50 -6.47
CA TRP A 77 -13.09 7.82 -6.96
C TRP A 77 -11.82 8.58 -6.58
N ARG A 78 -11.78 9.90 -6.72
CA ARG A 78 -10.61 10.69 -6.29
C ARG A 78 -10.36 10.55 -4.80
N LEU A 79 -11.42 10.62 -3.99
CA LEU A 79 -11.32 10.40 -2.54
C LEU A 79 -10.77 9.01 -2.25
N GLY A 80 -11.37 7.96 -2.82
CA GLY A 80 -10.93 6.58 -2.60
C GLY A 80 -9.49 6.32 -3.05
N PHE A 81 -9.05 6.91 -4.17
CA PHE A 81 -7.65 6.86 -4.60
C PHE A 81 -6.71 7.49 -3.56
N ASN A 82 -7.05 8.71 -3.09
CA ASN A 82 -6.22 9.43 -2.12
C ASN A 82 -6.16 8.70 -0.77
N ASP A 83 -7.27 8.16 -0.29
CA ASP A 83 -7.33 7.38 0.94
C ASP A 83 -6.47 6.11 0.83
N ASN A 84 -6.56 5.38 -0.28
CA ASN A 84 -5.72 4.21 -0.53
C ASN A 84 -4.23 4.56 -0.62
N MET A 85 -3.87 5.64 -1.30
CA MET A 85 -2.48 6.13 -1.35
C MET A 85 -1.97 6.55 0.03
N HIS A 86 -2.82 7.17 0.84
CA HIS A 86 -2.51 7.52 2.23
C HIS A 86 -2.22 6.26 3.05
N SER A 87 -3.09 5.25 2.98
CA SER A 87 -2.90 3.96 3.65
C SER A 87 -1.58 3.29 3.26
N LEU A 88 -1.29 3.18 1.97
CA LEU A 88 -0.07 2.56 1.44
C LEU A 88 1.20 3.27 1.94
N ARG A 89 1.21 4.61 1.91
CA ARG A 89 2.34 5.43 2.40
C ARG A 89 2.57 5.30 3.90
N ASN A 90 1.51 4.99 4.66
CA ASN A 90 1.56 4.75 6.09
C ASN A 90 1.78 3.27 6.46
N GLY A 91 2.10 2.40 5.48
CA GLY A 91 2.43 1.00 5.75
C GLY A 91 1.24 0.04 5.83
N PHE A 92 0.04 0.50 5.51
CA PHE A 92 -1.15 -0.34 5.39
C PHE A 92 -1.35 -0.76 3.94
N TYR A 93 -1.07 -2.02 3.63
CA TYR A 93 -1.16 -2.58 2.28
C TYR A 93 -2.48 -3.33 2.03
N GLN A 94 -3.31 -3.40 3.05
CA GLN A 94 -4.62 -4.02 3.02
C GLN A 94 -5.66 -3.03 3.53
N GLY A 95 -6.84 -3.06 2.96
CA GLY A 95 -7.96 -2.20 3.33
C GLY A 95 -9.27 -2.78 2.84
N TRP A 96 -10.38 -2.12 3.16
CA TRP A 96 -11.71 -2.55 2.81
C TRP A 96 -12.27 -1.72 1.67
N ASP A 97 -13.12 -2.36 0.86
CA ASP A 97 -13.98 -1.72 -0.12
C ASP A 97 -15.43 -2.07 0.20
N LEU A 98 -16.27 -1.05 0.32
CA LEU A 98 -17.68 -1.19 0.67
C LEU A 98 -18.57 -1.46 -0.55
N HIS A 99 -18.03 -1.23 -1.75
CA HIS A 99 -18.77 -1.39 -3.01
C HIS A 99 -17.80 -1.80 -4.14
N PRO A 100 -18.21 -2.70 -5.06
CA PRO A 100 -17.33 -3.17 -6.15
C PRO A 100 -16.76 -2.03 -7.02
N ALA A 101 -17.49 -0.92 -7.19
CA ALA A 101 -17.00 0.23 -7.94
C ALA A 101 -15.82 0.95 -7.28
N GLN A 102 -15.46 0.64 -6.03
CA GLN A 102 -14.25 1.14 -5.37
C GLN A 102 -13.00 0.36 -5.78
N PHE A 103 -13.11 -0.84 -6.33
CA PHE A 103 -11.95 -1.62 -6.82
C PHE A 103 -11.16 -0.88 -7.88
N VAL A 104 -11.82 -0.09 -8.73
CA VAL A 104 -11.14 0.73 -9.75
C VAL A 104 -10.06 1.60 -9.11
N THR A 105 -10.41 2.31 -8.05
CA THR A 105 -9.50 3.23 -7.37
C THR A 105 -8.50 2.51 -6.47
N ARG A 106 -8.88 1.40 -5.88
CA ARG A 106 -7.95 0.57 -5.11
C ARG A 106 -6.83 0.02 -6.01
N TYR A 107 -7.18 -0.61 -7.11
CA TYR A 107 -6.17 -1.11 -8.04
C TYR A 107 -5.33 0.03 -8.63
N ALA A 108 -5.95 1.15 -9.02
CA ALA A 108 -5.21 2.30 -9.51
C ALA A 108 -4.18 2.80 -8.47
N ALA A 109 -4.57 2.95 -7.21
CA ALA A 109 -3.68 3.40 -6.14
C ALA A 109 -2.56 2.39 -5.86
N VAL A 110 -2.88 1.10 -5.74
CA VAL A 110 -1.90 0.04 -5.46
C VAL A 110 -0.86 -0.04 -6.59
N TYR A 111 -1.30 -0.07 -7.84
CA TYR A 111 -0.38 -0.14 -8.98
C TYR A 111 0.46 1.14 -9.09
N THR A 112 -0.15 2.32 -8.95
CA THR A 112 0.60 3.59 -8.93
C THR A 112 1.68 3.56 -7.86
N PHE A 113 1.36 3.17 -6.63
CA PHE A 113 2.31 3.14 -5.52
C PHE A 113 3.53 2.25 -5.82
N PHE A 114 3.31 1.04 -6.32
CA PHE A 114 4.41 0.11 -6.59
C PHE A 114 5.18 0.48 -7.86
N LEU A 115 4.52 0.89 -8.94
CA LEU A 115 5.17 1.21 -10.20
C LEU A 115 5.97 2.52 -10.12
N ASP A 116 5.45 3.55 -9.46
CA ASP A 116 6.19 4.80 -9.23
C ASP A 116 7.44 4.56 -8.35
N GLY A 117 7.35 3.64 -7.39
CA GLY A 117 8.45 3.30 -6.50
C GLY A 117 9.47 2.31 -7.07
N LEU A 118 9.14 1.57 -8.13
CA LEU A 118 9.87 0.38 -8.58
C LEU A 118 11.34 0.66 -8.89
N THR A 119 11.62 1.66 -9.70
CA THR A 119 13.00 2.00 -10.12
C THR A 119 13.87 2.39 -8.93
N SER A 120 13.36 3.26 -8.07
CA SER A 120 14.08 3.71 -6.87
C SER A 120 14.30 2.56 -5.88
N ALA A 121 13.27 1.75 -5.63
CA ALA A 121 13.35 0.59 -4.73
C ALA A 121 14.34 -0.46 -5.26
N SER A 122 14.34 -0.73 -6.58
CA SER A 122 15.27 -1.67 -7.21
C SER A 122 16.71 -1.21 -7.04
N GLY A 123 17.02 0.05 -7.35
CA GLY A 123 18.37 0.61 -7.19
C GLY A 123 18.83 0.58 -5.73
N ARG A 124 17.95 0.93 -4.79
CA ARG A 124 18.28 0.91 -3.36
C ARG A 124 18.54 -0.51 -2.84
N LEU A 125 17.69 -1.48 -3.19
CA LEU A 125 17.88 -2.86 -2.74
C LEU A 125 19.14 -3.46 -3.35
N LYS A 126 19.41 -3.20 -4.64
CA LYS A 126 20.64 -3.63 -5.31
C LYS A 126 21.90 -3.10 -4.62
N ALA A 127 21.98 -1.78 -4.41
CA ALA A 127 23.09 -1.15 -3.72
C ALA A 127 23.28 -1.69 -2.29
N PHE A 128 22.17 -1.98 -1.62
CA PHE A 128 22.18 -2.53 -0.27
C PHE A 128 22.73 -3.97 -0.23
N VAL A 129 22.33 -4.80 -1.19
CA VAL A 129 22.84 -6.17 -1.35
C VAL A 129 24.34 -6.19 -1.69
N GLU A 130 24.79 -5.30 -2.59
CA GLU A 130 26.18 -5.16 -2.96
C GLU A 130 27.04 -4.70 -1.77
N LYS A 131 26.59 -3.71 -1.01
CA LYS A 131 27.27 -3.24 0.20
C LYS A 131 27.36 -4.33 1.29
N ALA A 132 26.30 -5.09 1.47
CA ALA A 132 26.28 -6.20 2.42
C ALA A 132 27.25 -7.32 2.03
N ALA A 133 27.39 -7.61 0.73
CA ALA A 133 28.35 -8.56 0.22
C ALA A 133 29.80 -8.09 0.46
N LEU A 134 30.11 -6.81 0.21
CA LEU A 134 31.43 -6.24 0.48
C LEU A 134 31.80 -6.28 1.97
N ALA A 135 30.91 -5.86 2.87
CA ALA A 135 31.14 -5.93 4.31
C ALA A 135 31.46 -7.37 4.77
N SER A 136 30.80 -8.35 4.19
CA SER A 136 31.06 -9.77 4.47
C SER A 136 32.45 -10.23 4.05
N LEU A 137 33.01 -9.72 2.94
CA LEU A 137 34.36 -10.06 2.46
C LEU A 137 35.46 -9.50 3.38
N PHE A 138 35.22 -8.35 4.00
CA PHE A 138 36.18 -7.70 4.90
C PHE A 138 36.01 -8.10 6.38
N GLY A 139 35.10 -9.02 6.69
CA GLY A 139 34.85 -9.47 8.06
C GLY A 139 34.09 -8.47 8.93
N ASP A 140 33.58 -7.39 8.33
CA ASP A 140 32.76 -6.39 9.03
C ASP A 140 31.35 -6.94 9.31
N VAL A 141 30.81 -6.54 10.45
CA VAL A 141 29.42 -6.86 10.80
C VAL A 141 28.49 -5.92 10.04
N PHE A 142 27.64 -6.48 9.21
CA PHE A 142 26.58 -5.72 8.54
C PHE A 142 25.32 -5.71 9.43
N ASP A 143 25.19 -4.65 10.22
CA ASP A 143 24.17 -4.56 11.28
C ASP A 143 22.77 -4.16 10.82
N ASP A 144 22.53 -3.88 9.53
CA ASP A 144 21.27 -3.29 9.07
C ASP A 144 20.38 -4.26 8.25
N ALA A 145 20.27 -5.50 8.74
CA ALA A 145 19.38 -6.49 8.12
C ALA A 145 17.90 -6.05 8.12
N ALA A 146 17.50 -5.19 9.06
CA ALA A 146 16.13 -4.67 9.15
C ALA A 146 15.79 -3.75 7.97
N THR A 147 16.69 -2.85 7.58
CA THR A 147 16.52 -2.01 6.38
C THR A 147 16.46 -2.86 5.11
N GLY A 148 17.33 -3.86 4.98
CA GLY A 148 17.28 -4.82 3.86
C GLY A 148 15.97 -5.57 3.80
N GLN A 149 15.44 -6.00 4.94
CA GLN A 149 14.13 -6.65 5.02
C GLN A 149 13.00 -5.70 4.61
N GLY A 150 13.04 -4.43 5.02
CA GLY A 150 12.08 -3.40 4.61
C GLY A 150 12.07 -3.20 3.10
N LEU A 151 13.23 -3.12 2.47
CA LEU A 151 13.38 -3.02 1.03
C LEU A 151 12.86 -4.28 0.30
N LEU A 152 13.19 -5.47 0.80
CA LEU A 152 12.70 -6.74 0.26
C LEU A 152 11.17 -6.83 0.36
N ASN A 153 10.57 -6.37 1.46
CA ASN A 153 9.12 -6.41 1.67
C ASN A 153 8.35 -5.60 0.61
N PHE A 154 8.91 -4.51 0.08
CA PHE A 154 8.30 -3.78 -1.02
C PHE A 154 8.05 -4.70 -2.23
N PHE A 155 9.07 -5.47 -2.64
CA PHE A 155 8.96 -6.41 -3.76
C PHE A 155 8.03 -7.57 -3.45
N LEU A 156 8.12 -8.17 -2.26
CA LEU A 156 7.24 -9.25 -1.85
C LEU A 156 5.76 -8.85 -1.89
N ARG A 157 5.44 -7.64 -1.48
CA ARG A 157 4.07 -7.10 -1.52
C ARG A 157 3.63 -6.73 -2.92
N GLY A 158 4.51 -6.10 -3.72
CA GLY A 158 4.25 -5.77 -5.11
C GLY A 158 3.99 -7.01 -5.97
N ILE A 159 4.75 -8.08 -5.77
CA ILE A 159 4.54 -9.37 -6.43
C ILE A 159 3.22 -10.02 -5.97
N ALA A 160 2.97 -10.02 -4.66
CA ALA A 160 1.78 -10.64 -4.10
C ALA A 160 0.47 -10.01 -4.60
N CYS A 161 0.45 -8.69 -4.87
CA CYS A 161 -0.73 -8.00 -5.44
C CYS A 161 -0.72 -7.92 -6.97
N GLY A 162 0.32 -8.45 -7.64
CA GLY A 162 0.44 -8.47 -9.09
C GLY A 162 0.87 -7.14 -9.72
N ALA A 163 1.25 -6.13 -8.93
CA ALA A 163 1.73 -4.85 -9.45
C ALA A 163 3.18 -4.90 -9.94
N ILE A 164 3.98 -5.82 -9.42
CA ILE A 164 5.36 -6.09 -9.84
C ILE A 164 5.44 -7.55 -10.28
N THR A 165 6.04 -7.82 -11.41
CA THR A 165 6.33 -9.18 -11.89
C THR A 165 7.60 -9.72 -11.25
N GLU A 166 7.73 -11.05 -11.17
CA GLU A 166 8.98 -11.68 -10.71
C GLU A 166 10.18 -11.24 -11.57
N SER A 167 9.99 -11.08 -12.88
CA SER A 167 11.05 -10.62 -13.79
C SER A 167 11.51 -9.18 -13.51
N GLU A 168 10.61 -8.28 -13.17
CA GLU A 168 10.97 -6.91 -12.76
C GLU A 168 11.73 -6.89 -11.42
N ALA A 169 11.40 -7.79 -10.51
CA ALA A 169 12.10 -7.91 -9.24
C ALA A 169 13.57 -8.39 -9.40
N LEU A 170 13.94 -9.05 -10.49
CA LEU A 170 15.33 -9.43 -10.78
C LEU A 170 16.26 -8.22 -10.96
N ALA A 171 15.74 -7.04 -11.29
CA ALA A 171 16.52 -5.79 -11.36
C ALA A 171 17.18 -5.42 -10.02
N THR A 172 16.73 -5.99 -8.91
CA THR A 172 17.36 -5.85 -7.58
C THR A 172 18.70 -6.58 -7.45
N GLY A 173 19.06 -7.43 -8.41
CA GLY A 173 20.22 -8.32 -8.32
C GLY A 173 20.03 -9.53 -7.41
N LEU A 174 18.81 -9.77 -6.93
CA LEU A 174 18.43 -10.99 -6.23
C LEU A 174 17.93 -12.05 -7.23
N THR A 175 18.19 -13.32 -6.92
CA THR A 175 17.56 -14.45 -7.63
C THR A 175 16.12 -14.64 -7.17
N LEU A 176 15.31 -15.36 -7.96
CA LEU A 176 13.94 -15.69 -7.56
C LEU A 176 13.89 -16.51 -6.27
N ASP A 177 14.83 -17.42 -6.07
CA ASP A 177 14.90 -18.26 -4.86
C ASP A 177 15.23 -17.39 -3.64
N GLU A 178 16.12 -16.40 -3.78
CA GLU A 178 16.40 -15.44 -2.73
C GLU A 178 15.15 -14.61 -2.38
N ILE A 179 14.42 -14.11 -3.36
CA ILE A 179 13.17 -13.37 -3.15
C ILE A 179 12.13 -14.27 -2.46
N ARG A 180 11.96 -15.50 -2.93
CA ARG A 180 11.01 -16.48 -2.37
C ARG A 180 11.37 -16.92 -0.95
N SER A 181 12.64 -16.77 -0.52
CA SER A 181 13.05 -17.02 0.87
C SER A 181 12.38 -16.09 1.88
N ARG A 182 11.88 -14.91 1.42
CA ARG A 182 11.20 -13.86 2.20
C ARG A 182 12.00 -13.32 3.38
N SER A 183 13.29 -13.61 3.44
CA SER A 183 14.15 -13.22 4.57
C SER A 183 15.48 -12.68 4.08
N PHE A 184 15.70 -11.39 4.30
CA PHE A 184 16.95 -10.75 3.93
C PHE A 184 18.15 -11.38 4.67
N LEU A 185 17.98 -11.76 5.93
CA LEU A 185 19.02 -12.46 6.69
C LEU A 185 19.43 -13.78 6.04
N LYS A 186 18.47 -14.59 5.56
CA LYS A 186 18.77 -15.84 4.86
C LYS A 186 19.52 -15.60 3.55
N ILE A 187 19.17 -14.52 2.84
CA ILE A 187 19.88 -14.11 1.61
C ILE A 187 21.35 -13.81 1.93
N LEU A 188 21.62 -13.01 2.95
CA LEU A 188 22.98 -12.70 3.37
C LEU A 188 23.76 -13.95 3.79
N GLN A 189 23.14 -14.84 4.57
CA GLN A 189 23.77 -16.09 5.01
C GLN A 189 24.08 -17.02 3.83
N GLY A 190 23.19 -17.10 2.84
CA GLY A 190 23.40 -17.88 1.62
C GLY A 190 24.59 -17.36 0.82
N ARG A 191 24.67 -16.07 0.59
CA ARG A 191 25.76 -15.43 -0.18
C ARG A 191 27.13 -15.46 0.52
N ARG A 192 27.18 -15.59 1.85
CA ARG A 192 28.42 -15.78 2.60
C ARG A 192 29.03 -17.18 2.45
N ARG A 193 28.23 -18.15 2.02
CA ARG A 193 28.66 -19.57 1.90
C ARG A 193 29.04 -19.97 0.48
N SER A 194 28.68 -19.13 -0.50
CA SER A 194 29.00 -19.30 -1.91
C SER A 194 30.29 -18.52 -2.26
#